data_57b88cad5f0c8836325d336380dd05ae
#
_entry.id   57b88cad5f0c8836325d336380dd05ae
#
_cell.length_a   1.000
_cell.length_b   1.000
_cell.length_c   1.000
_cell.angle_alpha   90.00
_cell.angle_beta   90.00
_cell.angle_gamma   90.00
#
_symmetry.space_group_name_H-M   'P 1'
#
loop_
_entity.id
_entity.type
_entity.pdbx_description
1 polymer ?
#
loop_
_entity_poly.entity_id
_entity_poly.type
_entity_poly.pdbx_seq_one_letter_code
_entity_poly.pdbx_strand_id
1 'polypeptide(L)'
;MPLPNTANILRRSLLVVAIVSALRAQPATVVDVQSLTASDLAAFADTYVAAQLIRTNAAGAVASIVKDGAVLLCRGYGYADVKKRIPMTADTLVRPASISKLFTAIAALQLVRQGKLDLDRNVNEYLDFHIPTPRGGLPVTLRLLLTHRAGFEDHLKELFQAGGPPARGAVWLRRNLPQRLFVHGDVPAYSNYSYALAGYLVERASGQRFEDYAATNILRPLGMERSAFEEPPPEPLAQSVARGYTRPGGPPLSYFETMQPAVGGMSASAADMGRFMIALLQPNPLVQPDLLPIVFEDYYAAGNRFVGKNGLTNGAVSDLALLPEARFGMFVSYNTVIPLKGQTEMLEAIARRYFQRPERSLVPLATAAADARRVAGAYQRSQREDSNFLRLRALMEQYVIEPLPDHRIRLAGTRLGLTETAPLVFDGPNDATMTFRPTEDGGMSMDFSAMPLAQEWQRVSIWLDRRFVAPAVTANVMVMLITLLLWPVAAMFRRRNQRPFSNEAPHRRDFWLVRTVIATDLLALAGTGLVAGIATQDPTRLNGRLDPWLAMIYALAWLGVLGSLSVVWVAWRFWRDGVATRWGRIHHTALAASAVVFAWFALTWRIAGTTLNY
;
A
#
# COMPACT_ATOMS: atom_id res chain seq x y z
N MET A 1 -18.33 33.63 -13.17
CA MET A 1 -18.17 33.28 -11.74
C MET A 1 -16.68 33.35 -11.41
N PRO A 2 -16.27 34.15 -10.43
CA PRO A 2 -14.86 34.25 -10.05
C PRO A 2 -14.42 32.93 -9.39
N LEU A 3 -13.22 32.48 -9.74
CA LEU A 3 -12.58 31.30 -9.17
C LEU A 3 -12.37 31.50 -7.66
N PRO A 4 -12.60 30.47 -6.83
CA PRO A 4 -12.34 30.58 -5.40
C PRO A 4 -10.84 30.74 -5.17
N ASN A 5 -10.52 31.64 -4.26
CA ASN A 5 -9.17 32.07 -3.90
C ASN A 5 -8.38 30.92 -3.31
N THR A 6 -7.48 30.31 -4.08
CA THR A 6 -6.65 29.14 -3.72
C THR A 6 -5.83 29.34 -2.45
N ALA A 7 -5.46 30.58 -2.12
CA ALA A 7 -4.77 30.93 -0.87
C ALA A 7 -5.63 30.67 0.39
N ASN A 8 -6.96 30.76 0.27
CA ASN A 8 -7.87 30.51 1.39
C ASN A 8 -8.09 28.99 1.64
N ILE A 9 -7.99 28.17 0.60
CA ILE A 9 -8.14 26.70 0.74
C ILE A 9 -6.89 26.13 1.41
N LEU A 10 -5.69 26.53 0.97
CA LEU A 10 -4.44 26.13 1.62
C LEU A 10 -4.34 26.62 3.08
N ARG A 11 -4.75 27.89 3.35
CA ARG A 11 -4.81 28.40 4.73
C ARG A 11 -5.80 27.64 5.61
N ARG A 12 -6.95 27.23 5.11
CA ARG A 12 -7.94 26.45 5.88
C ARG A 12 -7.47 25.02 6.14
N SER A 13 -6.85 24.35 5.17
CA SER A 13 -6.29 23.01 5.34
C SER A 13 -5.09 23.01 6.31
N LEU A 14 -4.21 24.02 6.22
CA LEU A 14 -3.10 24.19 7.16
C LEU A 14 -3.60 24.60 8.56
N LEU A 15 -4.67 25.40 8.65
CA LEU A 15 -5.24 25.78 9.95
C LEU A 15 -5.90 24.60 10.65
N VAL A 16 -6.58 23.69 9.94
CA VAL A 16 -7.20 22.49 10.51
C VAL A 16 -6.13 21.50 10.95
N VAL A 17 -5.08 21.29 10.17
CA VAL A 17 -3.92 20.46 10.55
C VAL A 17 -3.20 21.08 11.76
N ALA A 18 -3.02 22.41 11.78
CA ALA A 18 -2.42 23.12 12.91
C ALA A 18 -3.31 23.09 14.17
N ILE A 19 -4.64 23.17 14.03
CA ILE A 19 -5.56 23.11 15.17
C ILE A 19 -5.63 21.67 15.73
N VAL A 20 -5.64 20.63 14.90
CA VAL A 20 -5.59 19.24 15.35
C VAL A 20 -4.23 18.91 15.96
N SER A 21 -3.14 19.46 15.44
CA SER A 21 -1.81 19.34 16.03
C SER A 21 -1.66 20.17 17.31
N ALA A 22 -2.26 21.37 17.38
CA ALA A 22 -2.22 22.24 18.56
C ALA A 22 -3.11 21.74 19.71
N LEU A 23 -4.25 21.10 19.41
CA LEU A 23 -5.08 20.43 20.43
C LEU A 23 -4.39 19.18 21.02
N ARG A 24 -3.36 18.64 20.35
CA ARG A 24 -2.50 17.56 20.86
C ARG A 24 -1.23 18.04 21.54
N ALA A 25 -0.90 19.32 21.49
CA ALA A 25 0.22 19.91 22.20
C ALA A 25 -0.17 20.14 23.69
N GLN A 26 -0.34 19.05 24.44
CA GLN A 26 -0.24 19.15 25.89
C GLN A 26 1.22 19.37 26.28
N PRO A 27 1.49 20.17 27.34
CA PRO A 27 2.86 20.37 27.83
C PRO A 27 3.48 18.99 28.10
N ALA A 28 4.70 18.82 27.67
CA ALA A 28 5.48 17.60 27.86
C ALA A 28 5.57 17.33 29.38
N THR A 29 4.69 16.49 29.90
CA THR A 29 4.93 15.86 31.20
C THR A 29 6.20 15.04 31.07
N VAL A 30 7.18 15.34 31.90
CA VAL A 30 8.45 14.63 31.98
C VAL A 30 8.15 13.13 31.99
N VAL A 31 8.55 12.45 30.93
CA VAL A 31 8.52 10.99 30.84
C VAL A 31 9.48 10.52 31.90
N ASP A 32 8.99 9.86 32.94
CA ASP A 32 9.83 9.16 33.92
C ASP A 32 10.47 7.98 33.17
N VAL A 33 11.66 8.23 32.60
CA VAL A 33 12.42 7.23 31.87
C VAL A 33 13.01 6.29 32.91
N GLN A 34 12.29 5.21 33.25
CA GLN A 34 12.90 4.12 34.01
C GLN A 34 14.24 3.81 33.34
N SER A 35 15.30 3.72 34.12
CA SER A 35 16.71 3.71 33.70
C SER A 35 16.96 2.80 32.50
N LEU A 36 16.87 3.36 31.29
CA LEU A 36 17.16 2.66 30.03
C LEU A 36 18.67 2.50 29.93
N THR A 37 19.19 1.45 30.57
CA THR A 37 20.61 1.11 30.49
C THR A 37 20.88 0.19 29.30
N ALA A 38 22.09 0.25 28.76
CA ALA A 38 22.49 -0.62 27.65
C ALA A 38 22.38 -2.11 28.03
N SER A 39 22.69 -2.49 29.29
CA SER A 39 22.60 -3.87 29.75
C SER A 39 21.17 -4.39 29.86
N ASP A 40 20.24 -3.60 30.43
CA ASP A 40 18.83 -3.98 30.53
C ASP A 40 18.18 -4.07 29.16
N LEU A 41 18.46 -3.08 28.29
CA LEU A 41 17.97 -3.08 26.92
C LEU A 41 18.49 -4.28 26.13
N ALA A 42 19.77 -4.63 26.28
CA ALA A 42 20.35 -5.79 25.61
C ALA A 42 19.70 -7.10 26.07
N ALA A 43 19.52 -7.30 27.37
CA ALA A 43 18.85 -8.48 27.92
C ALA A 43 17.38 -8.58 27.44
N PHE A 44 16.68 -7.45 27.43
CA PHE A 44 15.31 -7.38 26.91
C PHE A 44 15.26 -7.72 25.41
N ALA A 45 16.09 -7.07 24.58
CA ALA A 45 16.10 -7.26 23.13
C ALA A 45 16.51 -8.69 22.76
N ASP A 46 17.52 -9.26 23.42
CA ASP A 46 17.97 -10.63 23.20
C ASP A 46 16.84 -11.65 23.45
N THR A 47 16.08 -11.46 24.52
CA THR A 47 14.93 -12.32 24.83
C THR A 47 13.79 -12.09 23.87
N TYR A 48 13.47 -10.83 23.61
CA TYR A 48 12.31 -10.46 22.80
C TYR A 48 12.46 -10.85 21.33
N VAL A 49 13.60 -10.49 20.69
CA VAL A 49 13.83 -10.79 19.27
C VAL A 49 13.98 -12.29 19.05
N ALA A 50 14.67 -13.02 19.96
CA ALA A 50 14.78 -14.48 19.86
C ALA A 50 13.38 -15.14 19.92
N ALA A 51 12.54 -14.73 20.88
CA ALA A 51 11.16 -15.23 20.98
C ALA A 51 10.32 -14.87 19.74
N GLN A 52 10.50 -13.68 19.19
CA GLN A 52 9.80 -13.24 17.98
C GLN A 52 10.22 -14.03 16.75
N LEU A 53 11.51 -14.30 16.56
CA LEU A 53 12.01 -15.16 15.46
C LEU A 53 11.40 -16.55 15.54
N ILE A 54 11.33 -17.16 16.75
CA ILE A 54 10.71 -18.48 16.95
C ILE A 54 9.23 -18.42 16.63
N ARG A 55 8.50 -17.44 17.20
CA ARG A 55 7.03 -17.30 17.01
C ARG A 55 6.65 -17.07 15.56
N THR A 56 7.41 -16.24 14.84
CA THR A 56 7.16 -15.92 13.43
C THR A 56 7.84 -16.87 12.45
N ASN A 57 8.71 -17.76 12.93
CA ASN A 57 9.60 -18.60 12.12
C ASN A 57 10.41 -17.78 11.10
N ALA A 58 10.80 -16.55 11.46
CA ALA A 58 11.62 -15.69 10.61
C ALA A 58 13.09 -16.15 10.64
N ALA A 59 13.79 -15.97 9.52
CA ALA A 59 15.18 -16.45 9.34
C ALA A 59 16.17 -15.70 10.23
N GLY A 60 16.06 -14.38 10.30
CA GLY A 60 16.93 -13.54 11.11
C GLY A 60 16.47 -12.09 11.16
N ALA A 61 17.08 -11.32 12.02
CA ALA A 61 16.86 -9.91 12.20
C ALA A 61 18.14 -9.15 12.58
N VAL A 62 18.18 -7.86 12.28
CA VAL A 62 19.14 -6.93 12.87
C VAL A 62 18.39 -5.86 13.63
N ALA A 63 18.95 -5.36 14.74
CA ALA A 63 18.40 -4.27 15.52
C ALA A 63 19.48 -3.26 15.90
N SER A 64 19.15 -1.98 15.85
CA SER A 64 19.95 -0.87 16.36
C SER A 64 19.08 0.05 17.18
N ILE A 65 19.50 0.40 18.38
CA ILE A 65 18.80 1.30 19.28
C ILE A 65 19.76 2.38 19.76
N VAL A 66 19.34 3.61 19.64
CA VAL A 66 20.14 4.78 20.02
C VAL A 66 19.42 5.63 21.06
N LYS A 67 20.19 6.26 21.94
CA LYS A 67 19.68 7.17 22.96
C LYS A 67 20.75 8.22 23.28
N ASP A 68 20.35 9.48 23.38
CA ASP A 68 21.20 10.59 23.76
C ASP A 68 22.50 10.69 22.94
N GLY A 69 22.45 10.33 21.65
CA GLY A 69 23.59 10.36 20.75
C GLY A 69 24.54 9.16 20.83
N ALA A 70 24.21 8.14 21.60
CA ALA A 70 24.96 6.90 21.72
C ALA A 70 24.17 5.69 21.21
N VAL A 71 24.87 4.71 20.64
CA VAL A 71 24.31 3.41 20.28
C VAL A 71 24.27 2.54 21.55
N LEU A 72 23.06 2.23 22.03
CA LEU A 72 22.87 1.36 23.20
C LEU A 72 22.82 -0.12 22.82
N LEU A 73 22.28 -0.43 21.64
CA LEU A 73 22.18 -1.79 21.09
C LEU A 73 22.48 -1.75 19.60
N CYS A 74 23.33 -2.69 19.14
CA CYS A 74 23.52 -2.98 17.73
C CYS A 74 23.85 -4.46 17.58
N ARG A 75 22.89 -5.28 17.12
CA ARG A 75 23.02 -6.73 17.09
C ARG A 75 22.29 -7.37 15.91
N GLY A 76 22.80 -8.55 15.51
CA GLY A 76 22.10 -9.47 14.62
C GLY A 76 21.61 -10.70 15.38
N TYR A 77 20.53 -11.30 14.91
CA TYR A 77 19.85 -12.45 15.49
C TYR A 77 19.47 -13.45 14.40
N GLY A 78 19.62 -14.74 14.65
CA GLY A 78 19.31 -15.79 13.68
C GLY A 78 20.31 -15.83 12.52
N TYR A 79 19.83 -16.01 11.29
CA TYR A 79 20.65 -16.28 10.11
C TYR A 79 20.45 -15.27 8.99
N ALA A 80 21.56 -14.81 8.41
CA ALA A 80 21.60 -14.06 7.14
C ALA A 80 21.33 -14.99 5.94
N ASP A 81 21.79 -16.24 6.03
CA ASP A 81 21.49 -17.32 5.07
C ASP A 81 21.26 -18.61 5.85
N VAL A 82 20.00 -19.08 5.90
CA VAL A 82 19.62 -20.30 6.63
C VAL A 82 20.29 -21.53 6.02
N LYS A 83 20.32 -21.64 4.69
CA LYS A 83 20.88 -22.80 4.00
C LYS A 83 22.39 -22.97 4.25
N LYS A 84 23.12 -21.86 4.24
CA LYS A 84 24.55 -21.82 4.49
C LYS A 84 24.90 -21.69 5.98
N ARG A 85 23.90 -21.54 6.85
CA ARG A 85 24.04 -21.27 8.29
C ARG A 85 24.94 -20.06 8.60
N ILE A 86 24.87 -19.01 7.74
CA ILE A 86 25.59 -17.76 7.96
C ILE A 86 24.83 -16.97 9.03
N PRO A 87 25.44 -16.64 10.18
CA PRO A 87 24.75 -15.90 11.22
C PRO A 87 24.48 -14.46 10.79
N MET A 88 23.40 -13.89 11.30
CA MET A 88 23.13 -12.46 11.19
C MET A 88 24.00 -11.72 12.21
N THR A 89 24.65 -10.64 11.79
CA THR A 89 25.49 -9.78 12.64
C THR A 89 25.07 -8.32 12.51
N ALA A 90 25.60 -7.45 13.35
CA ALA A 90 25.37 -5.99 13.25
C ALA A 90 25.84 -5.40 11.90
N ASP A 91 26.83 -6.05 11.28
CA ASP A 91 27.45 -5.64 10.01
C ASP A 91 26.80 -6.31 8.78
N THR A 92 25.87 -7.23 8.99
CA THR A 92 25.11 -7.83 7.88
C THR A 92 24.27 -6.77 7.21
N LEU A 93 24.34 -6.69 5.88
CA LEU A 93 23.52 -5.78 5.12
C LEU A 93 22.10 -6.35 4.97
N VAL A 94 21.14 -5.56 5.38
CA VAL A 94 19.71 -5.79 5.13
C VAL A 94 19.20 -4.81 4.11
N ARG A 95 18.01 -5.06 3.57
CA ARG A 95 17.33 -4.15 2.65
C ARG A 95 16.23 -3.41 3.41
N PRO A 96 16.46 -2.18 3.88
CA PRO A 96 15.48 -1.42 4.66
C PRO A 96 14.28 -0.93 3.85
N ALA A 97 14.24 -1.26 2.57
CA ALA A 97 13.12 -0.98 1.66
C ALA A 97 12.73 0.52 1.67
N SER A 98 11.45 0.84 1.88
CA SER A 98 10.94 2.21 1.83
C SER A 98 11.55 3.19 2.84
N ILE A 99 12.32 2.73 3.81
CA ILE A 99 13.16 3.62 4.65
C ILE A 99 14.18 4.38 3.78
N SER A 100 14.59 3.82 2.64
CA SER A 100 15.40 4.49 1.61
C SER A 100 14.85 5.86 1.20
N LYS A 101 13.52 6.02 1.26
CA LYS A 101 12.84 7.28 0.90
C LYS A 101 13.23 8.46 1.80
N LEU A 102 13.64 8.20 3.04
CA LEU A 102 14.18 9.27 3.91
C LEU A 102 15.46 9.86 3.33
N PHE A 103 16.34 9.02 2.80
CA PHE A 103 17.58 9.48 2.14
C PHE A 103 17.29 10.23 0.84
N THR A 104 16.30 9.79 0.08
CA THR A 104 15.84 10.50 -1.13
C THR A 104 15.31 11.89 -0.79
N ALA A 105 14.51 11.97 0.28
CA ALA A 105 14.01 13.25 0.76
C ALA A 105 15.15 14.17 1.23
N ILE A 106 16.12 13.65 1.99
CA ILE A 106 17.30 14.39 2.41
C ILE A 106 18.09 14.91 1.20
N ALA A 107 18.33 14.07 0.19
CA ALA A 107 19.02 14.47 -1.04
C ALA A 107 18.30 15.64 -1.74
N ALA A 108 16.98 15.52 -1.91
CA ALA A 108 16.17 16.56 -2.52
C ALA A 108 16.18 17.86 -1.69
N LEU A 109 16.04 17.77 -0.37
CA LEU A 109 16.04 18.91 0.55
C LEU A 109 17.41 19.60 0.64
N GLN A 110 18.53 18.86 0.51
CA GLN A 110 19.86 19.44 0.36
C GLN A 110 19.95 20.33 -0.88
N LEU A 111 19.37 19.88 -2.01
CA LEU A 111 19.34 20.66 -3.25
C LEU A 111 18.37 21.83 -3.18
N VAL A 112 17.29 21.72 -2.41
CA VAL A 112 16.41 22.88 -2.09
C VAL A 112 17.18 23.94 -1.33
N ARG A 113 17.94 23.57 -0.30
CA ARG A 113 18.77 24.50 0.47
C ARG A 113 19.86 25.16 -0.37
N GLN A 114 20.37 24.44 -1.39
CA GLN A 114 21.34 24.98 -2.35
C GLN A 114 20.68 25.89 -3.41
N GLY A 115 19.36 26.06 -3.40
CA GLY A 115 18.63 26.84 -4.41
C GLY A 115 18.54 26.16 -5.80
N LYS A 116 18.95 24.89 -5.91
CA LYS A 116 18.91 24.12 -7.16
C LYS A 116 17.54 23.49 -7.42
N LEU A 117 16.76 23.22 -6.38
CA LEU A 117 15.37 22.81 -6.42
C LEU A 117 14.52 23.77 -5.60
N ASP A 118 13.23 23.78 -5.88
CA ASP A 118 12.22 24.51 -5.12
C ASP A 118 11.08 23.55 -4.75
N LEU A 119 10.63 23.60 -3.50
CA LEU A 119 9.58 22.70 -3.01
C LEU A 119 8.24 22.88 -3.72
N ASP A 120 7.93 24.12 -4.14
CA ASP A 120 6.59 24.49 -4.61
C ASP A 120 6.56 24.82 -6.12
N ARG A 121 7.72 24.77 -6.79
CA ARG A 121 7.82 24.96 -8.23
C ARG A 121 7.33 23.71 -8.98
N ASN A 122 6.70 23.93 -10.15
CA ASN A 122 6.27 22.86 -11.04
C ASN A 122 7.46 21.98 -11.48
N VAL A 123 7.41 20.68 -11.21
CA VAL A 123 8.50 19.75 -11.54
C VAL A 123 8.83 19.70 -13.03
N ASN A 124 7.88 20.05 -13.91
CA ASN A 124 8.11 20.11 -15.36
C ASN A 124 9.21 21.12 -15.76
N GLU A 125 9.55 22.08 -14.89
CA GLU A 125 10.65 23.03 -15.14
C GLU A 125 12.04 22.39 -14.99
N TYR A 126 12.12 21.24 -14.32
CA TYR A 126 13.36 20.50 -14.10
C TYR A 126 13.48 19.25 -14.99
N LEU A 127 12.33 18.75 -15.48
CA LEU A 127 12.27 17.49 -16.22
C LEU A 127 12.59 17.68 -17.71
N ASP A 128 13.08 16.61 -18.33
CA ASP A 128 13.27 16.49 -19.77
C ASP A 128 12.08 15.77 -20.46
N PHE A 129 10.98 15.60 -19.75
CA PHE A 129 9.68 15.13 -20.21
C PHE A 129 8.56 15.86 -19.47
N HIS A 130 7.33 15.70 -19.95
CA HIS A 130 6.19 16.42 -19.40
C HIS A 130 5.23 15.53 -18.62
N ILE A 131 4.86 15.96 -17.42
CA ILE A 131 3.80 15.36 -16.61
C ILE A 131 2.53 16.19 -16.80
N PRO A 132 1.46 15.64 -17.35
CA PRO A 132 0.22 16.37 -17.58
C PRO A 132 -0.40 16.86 -16.27
N THR A 133 -0.91 18.10 -16.29
CA THR A 133 -1.76 18.59 -15.19
C THR A 133 -3.22 18.36 -15.58
N PRO A 134 -3.97 17.52 -14.85
CA PRO A 134 -5.39 17.30 -15.10
C PRO A 134 -6.19 18.59 -14.98
N ARG A 135 -7.30 18.70 -15.72
CA ARG A 135 -8.18 19.88 -15.68
C ARG A 135 -8.66 20.15 -14.25
N GLY A 136 -8.45 21.35 -13.77
CA GLY A 136 -8.80 21.77 -12.40
C GLY A 136 -7.83 21.30 -11.32
N GLY A 137 -6.79 20.51 -11.68
CA GLY A 137 -5.79 20.01 -10.73
C GLY A 137 -4.61 20.98 -10.56
N LEU A 138 -3.84 20.74 -9.50
CA LEU A 138 -2.57 21.44 -9.27
C LEU A 138 -1.44 20.81 -10.09
N PRO A 139 -0.44 21.60 -10.53
CA PRO A 139 0.80 21.04 -11.06
C PRO A 139 1.50 20.19 -10.00
N VAL A 140 2.28 19.21 -10.44
CA VAL A 140 3.11 18.40 -9.52
C VAL A 140 4.28 19.24 -9.03
N THR A 141 4.51 19.25 -7.71
CA THR A 141 5.64 19.94 -7.07
C THR A 141 6.45 18.94 -6.24
N LEU A 142 7.69 19.29 -5.91
CA LEU A 142 8.54 18.45 -5.06
C LEU A 142 7.90 18.21 -3.69
N ARG A 143 7.25 19.22 -3.09
CA ARG A 143 6.50 19.07 -1.83
C ARG A 143 5.42 17.99 -1.95
N LEU A 144 4.61 18.04 -3.01
CA LEU A 144 3.55 17.06 -3.24
C LEU A 144 4.11 15.64 -3.43
N LEU A 145 5.28 15.49 -4.07
CA LEU A 145 5.96 14.21 -4.21
C LEU A 145 6.41 13.64 -2.85
N LEU A 146 7.14 14.44 -2.07
CA LEU A 146 7.72 14.02 -0.79
C LEU A 146 6.67 13.73 0.27
N THR A 147 5.52 14.42 0.21
CA THR A 147 4.39 14.22 1.14
C THR A 147 3.36 13.19 0.64
N HIS A 148 3.64 12.50 -0.48
CA HIS A 148 2.70 11.57 -1.13
C HIS A 148 1.34 12.20 -1.49
N ARG A 149 1.32 13.50 -1.79
CA ARG A 149 0.11 14.26 -2.14
C ARG A 149 0.04 14.66 -3.62
N ALA A 150 0.96 14.16 -4.44
CA ALA A 150 0.91 14.37 -5.89
C ALA A 150 -0.30 13.67 -6.56
N GLY A 151 -0.94 12.73 -5.85
CA GLY A 151 -2.17 12.08 -6.25
C GLY A 151 -2.00 10.97 -7.28
N PHE A 152 -0.80 10.53 -7.57
CA PHE A 152 -0.56 9.37 -8.42
C PHE A 152 -1.16 8.12 -7.80
N GLU A 153 -1.84 7.31 -8.62
CA GLU A 153 -2.21 5.94 -8.22
C GLU A 153 -0.96 5.09 -7.97
N ASP A 154 -1.12 4.00 -7.22
CA ASP A 154 -0.01 3.07 -7.03
C ASP A 154 0.38 2.44 -8.37
N HIS A 155 1.66 2.13 -8.52
CA HIS A 155 2.20 1.56 -9.76
C HIS A 155 3.22 0.48 -9.41
N LEU A 156 2.96 -0.74 -9.86
CA LEU A 156 3.75 -1.91 -9.50
C LEU A 156 4.52 -2.51 -10.68
N LYS A 157 4.12 -2.21 -11.92
CA LYS A 157 4.77 -2.73 -13.12
C LYS A 157 6.24 -2.32 -13.17
N GLU A 158 7.11 -3.33 -13.30
CA GLU A 158 8.56 -3.11 -13.40
C GLU A 158 9.16 -2.32 -12.22
N LEU A 159 8.50 -2.31 -11.06
CA LEU A 159 9.07 -1.70 -9.86
C LEU A 159 10.18 -2.56 -9.26
N PHE A 160 10.06 -3.88 -9.37
CA PHE A 160 11.05 -4.87 -8.95
C PHE A 160 11.39 -5.79 -10.11
N GLN A 161 12.69 -6.06 -10.32
CA GLN A 161 13.14 -6.91 -11.42
C GLN A 161 14.16 -7.95 -10.94
N ALA A 162 13.98 -9.19 -11.38
CA ALA A 162 14.95 -10.25 -11.20
C ALA A 162 15.76 -10.41 -12.51
N GLY A 163 17.01 -9.93 -12.48
CA GLY A 163 17.97 -10.08 -13.60
C GLY A 163 17.74 -9.15 -14.79
N GLY A 164 18.82 -8.75 -15.41
CA GLY A 164 18.89 -7.88 -16.60
C GLY A 164 19.06 -6.39 -16.28
N PRO A 165 19.55 -5.59 -17.23
CA PRO A 165 19.71 -4.16 -17.05
C PRO A 165 18.33 -3.49 -16.94
N PRO A 166 18.05 -2.79 -15.84
CA PRO A 166 16.78 -2.11 -15.66
C PRO A 166 16.65 -0.89 -16.59
N ALA A 167 15.43 -0.61 -17.06
CA ALA A 167 15.12 0.73 -17.56
C ALA A 167 15.11 1.68 -16.36
N ARG A 168 16.06 2.62 -16.26
CA ARG A 168 16.20 3.56 -15.14
C ARG A 168 15.90 4.99 -15.56
N GLY A 169 15.70 5.86 -14.56
CA GLY A 169 15.54 7.29 -14.77
C GLY A 169 14.37 7.65 -15.67
N ALA A 170 14.56 8.61 -16.57
CA ALA A 170 13.53 9.14 -17.47
C ALA A 170 12.80 8.07 -18.30
N VAL A 171 13.51 7.04 -18.75
CA VAL A 171 12.93 5.97 -19.60
C VAL A 171 11.83 5.24 -18.84
N TRP A 172 12.11 4.81 -17.61
CA TRP A 172 11.12 4.14 -16.77
C TRP A 172 9.98 5.09 -16.39
N LEU A 173 10.31 6.32 -15.96
CA LEU A 173 9.31 7.31 -15.53
C LEU A 173 8.32 7.67 -16.63
N ARG A 174 8.78 7.85 -17.87
CA ARG A 174 7.91 8.14 -19.01
C ARG A 174 7.00 6.96 -19.35
N ARG A 175 7.56 5.74 -19.36
CA ARG A 175 6.84 4.53 -19.73
C ARG A 175 5.79 4.15 -18.70
N ASN A 176 6.09 4.38 -17.44
CA ASN A 176 5.29 3.94 -16.30
C ASN A 176 4.57 5.10 -15.58
N LEU A 177 4.28 6.21 -16.27
CA LEU A 177 3.56 7.34 -15.70
C LEU A 177 2.15 6.93 -15.29
N PRO A 178 1.81 6.94 -13.98
CA PRO A 178 0.49 6.54 -13.50
C PRO A 178 -0.54 7.66 -13.69
N GLN A 179 -1.82 7.31 -13.62
CA GLN A 179 -2.87 8.31 -13.55
C GLN A 179 -2.83 9.05 -12.21
N ARG A 180 -3.30 10.30 -12.22
CA ARG A 180 -3.50 11.08 -10.99
C ARG A 180 -4.96 10.99 -10.57
N LEU A 181 -5.20 10.29 -9.46
CA LEU A 181 -6.54 10.10 -8.88
C LEU A 181 -6.96 11.30 -8.02
N PHE A 182 -5.99 11.91 -7.33
CA PHE A 182 -6.20 13.03 -6.42
C PHE A 182 -5.41 14.25 -6.92
N VAL A 183 -6.10 15.22 -7.48
CA VAL A 183 -5.43 16.28 -8.25
C VAL A 183 -5.25 17.59 -7.48
N HIS A 184 -5.83 17.71 -6.27
CA HIS A 184 -5.85 18.94 -5.48
C HIS A 184 -4.77 19.00 -4.37
N GLY A 185 -4.01 17.93 -4.14
CA GLY A 185 -2.94 17.88 -3.13
C GLY A 185 -3.44 17.75 -1.68
N ASP A 186 -4.71 17.51 -1.48
CA ASP A 186 -5.39 17.38 -0.18
C ASP A 186 -5.37 15.95 0.36
N VAL A 187 -5.39 14.95 -0.52
CA VAL A 187 -5.44 13.53 -0.17
C VAL A 187 -4.02 12.93 -0.17
N PRO A 188 -3.52 12.42 0.97
CA PRO A 188 -2.30 11.63 0.98
C PRO A 188 -2.58 10.26 0.35
N ALA A 189 -1.81 9.91 -0.69
CA ALA A 189 -1.87 8.64 -1.40
C ALA A 189 -0.43 8.17 -1.65
N TYR A 190 0.03 7.22 -0.84
CA TYR A 190 1.38 6.69 -0.96
C TYR A 190 1.69 6.24 -2.38
N SER A 191 2.79 6.72 -2.94
CA SER A 191 3.18 6.42 -4.32
C SER A 191 4.68 6.21 -4.43
N ASN A 192 5.07 5.04 -4.94
CA ASN A 192 6.45 4.73 -5.27
C ASN A 192 6.93 5.58 -6.46
N TYR A 193 6.05 5.84 -7.43
CA TYR A 193 6.34 6.71 -8.56
C TYR A 193 6.75 8.12 -8.12
N SER A 194 6.09 8.69 -7.09
CA SER A 194 6.45 9.99 -6.52
C SER A 194 7.91 10.06 -6.09
N TYR A 195 8.40 9.03 -5.41
CA TYR A 195 9.79 9.00 -4.95
C TYR A 195 10.80 8.62 -6.04
N ALA A 196 10.39 7.83 -7.03
CA ALA A 196 11.18 7.62 -8.24
C ALA A 196 11.41 8.95 -8.97
N LEU A 197 10.35 9.75 -9.11
CA LEU A 197 10.42 11.08 -9.71
C LEU A 197 11.25 12.04 -8.86
N ALA A 198 11.12 12.03 -7.52
CA ALA A 198 11.94 12.85 -6.63
C ALA A 198 13.43 12.49 -6.75
N GLY A 199 13.78 11.19 -6.82
CA GLY A 199 15.14 10.73 -7.09
C GLY A 199 15.67 11.22 -8.44
N TYR A 200 14.84 11.19 -9.47
CA TYR A 200 15.21 11.73 -10.78
C TYR A 200 15.40 13.26 -10.77
N LEU A 201 14.61 14.00 -9.99
CA LEU A 201 14.84 15.44 -9.79
C LEU A 201 16.20 15.71 -9.11
N VAL A 202 16.63 14.84 -8.18
CA VAL A 202 17.98 14.92 -7.61
C VAL A 202 19.04 14.75 -8.69
N GLU A 203 18.90 13.76 -9.59
CA GLU A 203 19.83 13.57 -10.72
C GLU A 203 19.89 14.79 -11.64
N ARG A 204 18.71 15.32 -12.01
CA ARG A 204 18.61 16.48 -12.90
C ARG A 204 19.26 17.74 -12.30
N ALA A 205 19.02 18.00 -11.01
CA ALA A 205 19.49 19.19 -10.34
C ALA A 205 20.96 19.12 -9.91
N SER A 206 21.48 17.89 -9.63
CA SER A 206 22.87 17.68 -9.23
C SER A 206 23.81 17.39 -10.39
N GLY A 207 23.30 16.86 -11.51
CA GLY A 207 24.11 16.33 -12.60
C GLY A 207 24.80 14.98 -12.28
N GLN A 208 24.42 14.32 -11.17
CA GLN A 208 24.98 13.05 -10.72
C GLN A 208 23.90 11.97 -10.76
N ARG A 209 24.28 10.71 -10.87
CA ARG A 209 23.35 9.59 -10.61
C ARG A 209 22.90 9.68 -9.15
N PHE A 210 21.66 9.22 -8.87
CA PHE A 210 21.11 9.26 -7.53
C PHE A 210 21.99 8.52 -6.51
N GLU A 211 22.49 7.33 -6.87
CA GLU A 211 23.36 6.51 -6.03
C GLU A 211 24.66 7.23 -5.67
N ASP A 212 25.29 7.89 -6.67
CA ASP A 212 26.54 8.64 -6.50
C ASP A 212 26.33 9.87 -5.61
N TYR A 213 25.20 10.58 -5.81
CA TYR A 213 24.84 11.71 -4.96
C TYR A 213 24.62 11.27 -3.50
N ALA A 214 23.85 10.22 -3.28
CA ALA A 214 23.56 9.70 -1.95
C ALA A 214 24.86 9.21 -1.26
N ALA A 215 25.72 8.51 -1.95
CA ALA A 215 26.99 8.03 -1.43
C ALA A 215 27.89 9.19 -1.01
N THR A 216 28.00 10.22 -1.86
CA THR A 216 28.95 11.35 -1.64
C THR A 216 28.43 12.35 -0.62
N ASN A 217 27.14 12.67 -0.65
CA ASN A 217 26.56 13.80 0.09
C ASN A 217 25.82 13.37 1.36
N ILE A 218 25.55 12.07 1.55
CA ILE A 218 24.80 11.56 2.72
C ILE A 218 25.58 10.42 3.40
N LEU A 219 25.80 9.27 2.71
CA LEU A 219 26.31 8.07 3.36
C LEU A 219 27.72 8.29 3.90
N ARG A 220 28.64 8.74 3.06
CA ARG A 220 30.04 8.98 3.44
C ARG A 220 30.20 10.04 4.53
N PRO A 221 29.55 11.23 4.44
CA PRO A 221 29.62 12.23 5.50
C PRO A 221 29.03 11.78 6.83
N LEU A 222 28.08 10.82 6.84
CA LEU A 222 27.52 10.23 8.05
C LEU A 222 28.31 9.02 8.55
N GLY A 223 29.41 8.64 7.88
CA GLY A 223 30.21 7.47 8.23
C GLY A 223 29.49 6.14 7.98
N MET A 224 28.53 6.11 7.04
CA MET A 224 27.75 4.92 6.69
C MET A 224 28.48 4.09 5.62
N GLU A 225 29.64 3.56 5.97
CA GLU A 225 30.55 2.88 5.03
C GLU A 225 30.05 1.49 4.60
N ARG A 226 29.12 0.91 5.36
CA ARG A 226 28.47 -0.37 5.08
C ARG A 226 27.03 -0.17 4.62
N SER A 227 26.86 0.81 3.73
CA SER A 227 25.56 1.13 3.11
C SER A 227 25.76 1.58 1.68
N ALA A 228 24.85 1.18 0.79
CA ALA A 228 24.92 1.53 -0.62
C ALA A 228 23.52 1.63 -1.23
N PHE A 229 23.39 2.44 -2.27
CA PHE A 229 22.20 2.50 -3.15
C PHE A 229 22.41 1.78 -4.48
N GLU A 230 23.65 1.38 -4.78
CA GLU A 230 23.93 0.50 -5.92
C GLU A 230 23.28 -0.87 -5.71
N GLU A 231 22.64 -1.38 -6.76
CA GLU A 231 21.98 -2.69 -6.76
C GLU A 231 22.54 -3.57 -7.89
N PRO A 232 23.24 -4.66 -7.59
CA PRO A 232 23.69 -5.08 -6.25
C PRO A 232 24.71 -4.10 -5.65
N PRO A 233 24.89 -4.10 -4.30
CA PRO A 233 25.95 -3.32 -3.67
C PRO A 233 27.33 -3.69 -4.25
N PRO A 234 28.30 -2.75 -4.28
CA PRO A 234 29.64 -3.04 -4.76
C PRO A 234 30.37 -4.04 -3.84
N GLU A 235 31.33 -4.77 -4.37
CA GLU A 235 32.22 -5.61 -3.55
C GLU A 235 33.12 -4.74 -2.65
N PRO A 236 33.39 -5.17 -1.40
CA PRO A 236 33.01 -6.47 -0.81
C PRO A 236 31.62 -6.49 -0.14
N LEU A 237 30.84 -5.40 -0.20
CA LEU A 237 29.54 -5.29 0.48
C LEU A 237 28.53 -6.33 -0.01
N ALA A 238 28.55 -6.67 -1.30
CA ALA A 238 27.62 -7.63 -1.91
C ALA A 238 27.60 -8.99 -1.18
N GLN A 239 28.75 -9.46 -0.68
CA GLN A 239 28.87 -10.72 0.05
C GLN A 239 28.24 -10.68 1.44
N SER A 240 28.00 -9.49 1.98
CA SER A 240 27.43 -9.28 3.31
C SER A 240 25.91 -9.13 3.30
N VAL A 241 25.26 -9.19 2.12
CA VAL A 241 23.79 -9.00 1.99
C VAL A 241 23.07 -10.26 2.47
N ALA A 242 22.15 -10.10 3.42
CA ALA A 242 21.28 -11.16 3.88
C ALA A 242 20.36 -11.67 2.77
N ARG A 243 20.12 -12.99 2.74
CA ARG A 243 19.08 -13.58 1.88
C ARG A 243 17.69 -13.21 2.37
N GLY A 244 16.82 -12.78 1.44
CA GLY A 244 15.44 -12.50 1.74
C GLY A 244 14.55 -13.75 1.62
N TYR A 245 13.46 -13.80 2.38
CA TYR A 245 12.48 -14.89 2.38
C TYR A 245 11.08 -14.32 2.30
N THR A 246 10.28 -14.74 1.31
CA THR A 246 8.89 -14.26 1.13
C THR A 246 7.95 -14.74 2.23
N ARG A 247 8.31 -15.82 2.89
CA ARG A 247 7.52 -16.41 3.97
C ARG A 247 8.43 -17.17 4.95
N PRO A 248 8.00 -17.28 6.19
CA PRO A 248 8.69 -18.08 7.20
C PRO A 248 8.94 -19.52 6.75
N GLY A 249 10.17 -20.00 6.92
CA GLY A 249 10.58 -21.37 6.52
C GLY A 249 10.58 -21.62 5.00
N GLY A 250 10.41 -20.59 4.19
CA GLY A 250 10.44 -20.68 2.73
C GLY A 250 11.86 -20.77 2.15
N PRO A 251 11.98 -20.99 0.82
CA PRO A 251 13.27 -20.92 0.16
C PRO A 251 13.77 -19.47 0.10
N PRO A 252 15.10 -19.25 0.05
CA PRO A 252 15.68 -17.94 -0.14
C PRO A 252 15.33 -17.40 -1.52
N LEU A 253 15.03 -16.10 -1.58
CA LEU A 253 14.83 -15.39 -2.83
C LEU A 253 16.15 -15.23 -3.61
N SER A 254 16.06 -15.22 -4.92
CA SER A 254 17.10 -14.64 -5.76
C SER A 254 17.19 -13.14 -5.51
N TYR A 255 18.37 -12.57 -5.71
CA TYR A 255 18.52 -11.12 -5.63
C TYR A 255 17.65 -10.46 -6.71
N PHE A 256 16.96 -9.42 -6.33
CA PHE A 256 16.18 -8.59 -7.26
C PHE A 256 16.57 -7.12 -7.08
N GLU A 257 16.51 -6.37 -8.15
CA GLU A 257 16.81 -4.94 -8.15
C GLU A 257 15.51 -4.13 -8.07
N THR A 258 15.60 -2.98 -7.41
CA THR A 258 14.55 -1.96 -7.46
C THR A 258 14.85 -1.07 -8.66
N MET A 259 13.90 -0.93 -9.58
CA MET A 259 14.13 -0.19 -10.84
C MET A 259 14.53 1.26 -10.62
N GLN A 260 14.15 1.82 -9.48
CA GLN A 260 14.50 3.17 -9.07
C GLN A 260 15.08 3.10 -7.65
N PRO A 261 16.40 3.13 -7.48
CA PRO A 261 17.07 2.99 -6.16
C PRO A 261 16.54 3.96 -5.11
N ALA A 262 16.15 5.18 -5.52
CA ALA A 262 15.54 6.20 -4.68
C ALA A 262 14.26 5.74 -3.95
N VAL A 263 13.58 4.70 -4.43
CA VAL A 263 12.32 4.21 -3.86
C VAL A 263 12.53 3.23 -2.71
N GLY A 264 13.54 2.35 -2.83
CA GLY A 264 13.73 1.26 -1.86
C GLY A 264 14.99 0.43 -2.08
N GLY A 265 15.92 0.90 -2.91
CA GLY A 265 17.10 0.14 -3.34
C GLY A 265 18.27 0.08 -2.35
N MET A 266 18.18 0.80 -1.23
CA MET A 266 19.27 0.82 -0.25
C MET A 266 19.52 -0.56 0.36
N SER A 267 20.79 -0.88 0.52
CA SER A 267 21.29 -1.91 1.44
C SER A 267 22.06 -1.22 2.57
N ALA A 268 21.83 -1.61 3.82
CA ALA A 268 22.45 -0.97 4.98
C ALA A 268 22.71 -1.95 6.13
N SER A 269 23.74 -1.69 6.93
CA SER A 269 23.98 -2.38 8.19
C SER A 269 23.21 -1.74 9.35
N ALA A 270 22.96 -2.51 10.42
CA ALA A 270 22.36 -1.97 11.63
C ALA A 270 23.23 -0.88 12.29
N ALA A 271 24.55 -1.01 12.19
CA ALA A 271 25.49 -0.03 12.71
C ALA A 271 25.34 1.33 11.99
N ASP A 272 25.23 1.31 10.66
CA ASP A 272 25.05 2.53 9.88
C ASP A 272 23.67 3.16 10.10
N MET A 273 22.62 2.36 10.24
CA MET A 273 21.30 2.86 10.61
C MET A 273 21.30 3.51 12.00
N GLY A 274 22.13 3.03 12.92
CA GLY A 274 22.37 3.69 14.20
C GLY A 274 22.97 5.08 14.04
N ARG A 275 24.00 5.24 13.19
CA ARG A 275 24.60 6.56 12.85
C ARG A 275 23.56 7.49 12.21
N PHE A 276 22.76 6.96 11.31
CA PHE A 276 21.69 7.72 10.66
C PHE A 276 20.66 8.25 11.68
N MET A 277 20.18 7.38 12.58
CA MET A 277 19.23 7.79 13.63
C MET A 277 19.82 8.87 14.55
N ILE A 278 21.09 8.75 14.94
CA ILE A 278 21.78 9.79 15.73
C ILE A 278 21.80 11.11 14.98
N ALA A 279 22.09 11.10 13.67
CA ALA A 279 22.09 12.31 12.85
C ALA A 279 20.70 12.94 12.73
N LEU A 280 19.62 12.14 12.76
CA LEU A 280 18.24 12.62 12.73
C LEU A 280 17.78 13.20 14.08
N LEU A 281 18.34 12.73 15.19
CA LEU A 281 17.95 13.14 16.55
C LEU A 281 18.77 14.31 17.11
N GLN A 282 19.82 14.71 16.42
CA GLN A 282 20.70 15.80 16.82
C GLN A 282 20.74 16.89 15.73
N PRO A 283 21.05 18.14 16.09
CA PRO A 283 21.30 19.17 15.09
C PRO A 283 22.39 18.72 14.12
N ASN A 284 22.02 18.48 12.88
CA ASN A 284 22.92 18.02 11.83
C ASN A 284 22.57 18.70 10.49
N PRO A 285 23.48 19.52 9.93
CA PRO A 285 23.21 20.28 8.71
C PRO A 285 23.03 19.38 7.47
N LEU A 286 23.48 18.12 7.53
CA LEU A 286 23.36 17.18 6.40
C LEU A 286 21.94 16.66 6.23
N VAL A 287 21.21 16.46 7.34
CA VAL A 287 19.87 15.85 7.31
C VAL A 287 18.72 16.86 7.46
N GLN A 288 19.03 18.14 7.71
CA GLN A 288 18.06 19.25 7.76
C GLN A 288 16.80 18.91 8.59
N PRO A 289 16.94 18.73 9.91
CA PRO A 289 15.86 18.21 10.75
C PRO A 289 14.60 19.07 10.76
N ASP A 290 14.70 20.35 10.46
CA ASP A 290 13.59 21.31 10.33
C ASP A 290 12.67 21.04 9.13
N LEU A 291 13.18 20.43 8.06
CA LEU A 291 12.40 20.07 6.87
C LEU A 291 11.93 18.62 6.86
N LEU A 292 12.53 17.73 7.66
CA LEU A 292 12.18 16.31 7.71
C LEU A 292 10.76 15.99 8.20
N PRO A 293 10.10 16.80 9.06
CA PRO A 293 8.74 16.51 9.48
C PRO A 293 7.73 16.33 8.34
N ILE A 294 8.04 16.85 7.15
CA ILE A 294 7.18 16.68 5.97
C ILE A 294 7.22 15.26 5.38
N VAL A 295 8.20 14.42 5.73
CA VAL A 295 8.41 13.09 5.15
C VAL A 295 8.28 11.94 6.15
N PHE A 296 8.22 12.25 7.45
CA PHE A 296 7.99 11.24 8.48
C PHE A 296 6.52 10.84 8.58
N GLU A 297 6.31 9.59 8.94
CA GLU A 297 5.04 9.03 9.33
C GLU A 297 4.93 9.00 10.85
N ASP A 298 3.72 9.21 11.38
CA ASP A 298 3.46 9.17 12.82
C ASP A 298 3.15 7.74 13.27
N TYR A 299 3.77 7.32 14.37
CA TYR A 299 3.52 6.06 15.07
C TYR A 299 3.09 6.37 16.52
N TYR A 300 2.15 5.61 17.04
CA TYR A 300 1.68 5.80 18.41
C TYR A 300 1.87 4.52 19.20
N ALA A 301 2.58 4.61 20.32
CA ALA A 301 2.82 3.48 21.22
C ALA A 301 2.98 3.95 22.66
N ALA A 302 2.28 3.32 23.61
CA ALA A 302 2.33 3.57 25.04
C ALA A 302 2.13 5.07 25.42
N GLY A 303 1.22 5.77 24.75
CA GLY A 303 0.92 7.19 24.95
C GLY A 303 1.88 8.17 24.27
N ASN A 304 2.87 7.68 23.52
CA ASN A 304 3.85 8.52 22.83
C ASN A 304 3.62 8.56 21.34
N ARG A 305 3.94 9.72 20.74
CA ARG A 305 4.01 9.90 19.30
C ARG A 305 5.45 9.72 18.84
N PHE A 306 5.73 8.62 18.18
CA PHE A 306 6.97 8.42 17.46
C PHE A 306 6.83 8.93 16.03
N VAL A 307 7.95 9.28 15.40
CA VAL A 307 8.03 9.63 13.98
C VAL A 307 9.01 8.69 13.30
N GLY A 308 8.74 8.29 12.06
CA GLY A 308 9.65 7.35 11.40
C GLY A 308 9.18 6.92 10.04
N LYS A 309 9.60 5.73 9.65
CA LYS A 309 9.19 5.10 8.40
C LYS A 309 9.37 3.60 8.46
N ASN A 310 8.41 2.87 7.90
CA ASN A 310 8.52 1.44 7.70
C ASN A 310 9.00 1.10 6.28
N GLY A 311 9.40 -0.14 6.09
CA GLY A 311 9.82 -0.67 4.82
C GLY A 311 9.39 -2.11 4.61
N LEU A 312 8.91 -2.41 3.41
CA LEU A 312 8.51 -3.74 2.99
C LEU A 312 9.03 -4.04 1.59
N THR A 313 9.68 -5.17 1.42
CA THR A 313 10.02 -5.78 0.13
C THR A 313 9.53 -7.22 0.11
N ASN A 314 9.75 -7.92 -1.03
CA ASN A 314 9.42 -9.35 -1.14
C ASN A 314 10.16 -10.26 -0.16
N GLY A 315 11.22 -9.80 0.48
CA GLY A 315 12.05 -10.65 1.33
C GLY A 315 12.54 -9.99 2.61
N ALA A 316 12.05 -8.78 2.92
CA ALA A 316 12.43 -8.08 4.13
C ALA A 316 11.32 -7.15 4.62
N VAL A 317 11.23 -6.98 5.93
CA VAL A 317 10.41 -5.98 6.59
C VAL A 317 11.27 -5.21 7.59
N SER A 318 11.10 -3.89 7.63
CA SER A 318 11.93 -3.00 8.45
C SER A 318 11.08 -1.91 9.09
N ASP A 319 11.52 -1.46 10.25
CA ASP A 319 10.89 -0.36 10.97
C ASP A 319 11.97 0.57 11.54
N LEU A 320 11.80 1.87 11.33
CA LEU A 320 12.62 2.93 11.91
C LEU A 320 11.66 3.88 12.63
N ALA A 321 11.83 4.01 13.94
CA ALA A 321 11.00 4.88 14.77
C ALA A 321 11.88 5.74 15.68
N LEU A 322 11.55 7.03 15.77
CA LEU A 322 12.24 8.03 16.57
C LEU A 322 11.26 8.63 17.56
N LEU A 323 11.73 8.89 18.78
CA LEU A 323 11.05 9.70 19.81
C LEU A 323 11.95 10.90 20.10
N PRO A 324 11.81 12.02 19.34
CA PRO A 324 12.74 13.14 19.40
C PRO A 324 12.83 13.78 20.79
N GLU A 325 11.71 13.92 21.49
CA GLU A 325 11.66 14.49 22.84
C GLU A 325 12.46 13.66 23.87
N ALA A 326 12.58 12.36 23.65
CA ALA A 326 13.40 11.47 24.47
C ALA A 326 14.80 11.25 23.86
N ARG A 327 15.13 11.85 22.70
CA ARG A 327 16.36 11.56 21.95
C ARG A 327 16.62 10.07 21.74
N PHE A 328 15.54 9.33 21.48
CA PHE A 328 15.53 7.88 21.33
C PHE A 328 15.25 7.50 19.87
N GLY A 329 15.91 6.46 19.37
CA GLY A 329 15.66 5.90 18.05
C GLY A 329 15.83 4.38 18.05
N MET A 330 14.99 3.72 17.25
CA MET A 330 15.01 2.28 17.04
C MET A 330 14.96 1.98 15.54
N PHE A 331 15.81 1.06 15.11
CA PHE A 331 15.73 0.41 13.80
C PHE A 331 15.73 -1.09 14.00
N VAL A 332 14.81 -1.79 13.33
CA VAL A 332 14.79 -3.26 13.25
C VAL A 332 14.50 -3.67 11.81
N SER A 333 15.17 -4.73 11.35
CA SER A 333 14.91 -5.29 10.01
C SER A 333 14.98 -6.81 10.06
N TYR A 334 13.95 -7.45 9.52
CA TYR A 334 13.85 -8.90 9.36
C TYR A 334 14.10 -9.26 7.90
N ASN A 335 14.90 -10.27 7.63
CA ASN A 335 15.09 -10.81 6.28
C ASN A 335 14.02 -11.84 5.88
N THR A 336 12.85 -11.75 6.49
CA THR A 336 11.67 -12.57 6.18
C THR A 336 10.45 -11.68 6.23
N VAL A 337 9.53 -11.85 5.28
CA VAL A 337 8.23 -11.17 5.35
C VAL A 337 7.41 -11.78 6.48
N ILE A 338 7.24 -11.02 7.55
CA ILE A 338 6.39 -11.35 8.69
C ILE A 338 5.10 -10.51 8.65
N PRO A 339 4.03 -10.91 9.36
CA PRO A 339 2.82 -10.09 9.43
C PRO A 339 3.09 -8.66 9.89
N LEU A 340 2.38 -7.67 9.32
CA LEU A 340 2.56 -6.24 9.62
C LEU A 340 2.56 -5.93 11.13
N LYS A 341 1.69 -6.59 11.89
CA LYS A 341 1.67 -6.45 13.36
C LYS A 341 3.01 -6.82 14.00
N GLY A 342 3.73 -7.80 13.45
CA GLY A 342 5.05 -8.20 13.95
C GLY A 342 6.15 -7.15 13.74
N GLN A 343 5.98 -6.21 12.81
CA GLN A 343 6.95 -5.13 12.58
C GLN A 343 6.95 -4.13 13.73
N THR A 344 5.79 -3.66 14.14
CA THR A 344 5.64 -2.62 15.18
C THR A 344 5.67 -3.17 16.60
N GLU A 345 5.57 -4.49 16.77
CA GLU A 345 5.53 -5.13 18.10
C GLU A 345 6.78 -4.83 18.95
N MET A 346 7.97 -4.72 18.33
CA MET A 346 9.18 -4.38 19.09
C MET A 346 9.12 -2.93 19.59
N LEU A 347 8.64 -2.01 18.76
CA LEU A 347 8.42 -0.62 19.17
C LEU A 347 7.42 -0.53 20.32
N GLU A 348 6.28 -1.23 20.19
CA GLU A 348 5.25 -1.27 21.25
C GLU A 348 5.80 -1.83 22.56
N ALA A 349 6.61 -2.90 22.49
CA ALA A 349 7.19 -3.54 23.67
C ALA A 349 8.21 -2.62 24.37
N ILE A 350 9.06 -1.94 23.59
CA ILE A 350 10.02 -0.95 24.12
C ILE A 350 9.28 0.25 24.70
N ALA A 351 8.28 0.78 23.98
CA ALA A 351 7.51 1.93 24.42
C ALA A 351 6.80 1.65 25.74
N ARG A 352 6.17 0.47 25.89
CA ARG A 352 5.52 0.06 27.16
C ARG A 352 6.51 -0.13 28.29
N ARG A 353 7.70 -0.65 28.02
CA ARG A 353 8.68 -0.90 29.08
C ARG A 353 9.36 0.37 29.58
N TYR A 354 9.69 1.30 28.68
CA TYR A 354 10.57 2.42 28.99
C TYR A 354 9.94 3.80 28.87
N PHE A 355 8.81 3.93 28.17
CA PHE A 355 8.19 5.21 27.86
C PHE A 355 6.68 5.24 28.13
N GLN A 356 6.17 4.32 28.96
CA GLN A 356 4.74 4.23 29.20
C GLN A 356 4.21 5.51 29.85
N ARG A 357 3.22 6.11 29.19
CA ARG A 357 2.42 7.21 29.77
C ARG A 357 1.16 6.65 30.45
N PRO A 358 0.61 7.36 31.44
CA PRO A 358 -0.68 6.98 32.03
C PRO A 358 -1.76 6.82 30.97
N GLU A 359 -2.56 5.78 31.08
CA GLU A 359 -3.72 5.60 30.21
C GLU A 359 -4.70 6.76 30.38
N ARG A 360 -5.21 7.29 29.26
CA ARG A 360 -6.23 8.33 29.28
C ARG A 360 -7.57 7.71 29.68
N SER A 361 -8.29 8.35 30.58
CA SER A 361 -9.69 8.03 30.83
C SER A 361 -10.51 8.45 29.61
N LEU A 362 -11.15 7.49 28.96
CA LEU A 362 -11.97 7.73 27.77
C LEU A 362 -13.39 8.07 28.21
N VAL A 363 -13.74 9.35 28.16
CA VAL A 363 -15.10 9.83 28.48
C VAL A 363 -15.86 10.02 27.17
N PRO A 364 -16.96 9.27 26.94
CA PRO A 364 -17.70 9.39 25.68
C PRO A 364 -18.43 10.72 25.58
N LEU A 365 -18.48 11.29 24.38
CA LEU A 365 -19.27 12.48 24.08
C LEU A 365 -20.77 12.17 24.01
N ALA A 366 -21.60 13.19 24.23
CA ALA A 366 -23.05 13.08 24.03
C ALA A 366 -23.44 12.76 22.58
N THR A 367 -22.58 13.10 21.62
CA THR A 367 -22.76 12.84 20.19
C THR A 367 -22.41 11.41 19.77
N ALA A 368 -21.74 10.63 20.64
CA ALA A 368 -21.16 9.33 20.31
C ALA A 368 -22.13 8.36 19.61
N ALA A 369 -23.39 8.31 20.05
CA ALA A 369 -24.41 7.46 19.45
C ALA A 369 -24.77 7.84 18.00
N ALA A 370 -24.80 9.13 17.68
CA ALA A 370 -25.11 9.63 16.36
C ALA A 370 -23.90 9.51 15.43
N ASP A 371 -22.73 9.89 15.93
CA ASP A 371 -21.50 9.89 15.14
C ASP A 371 -20.97 8.47 14.89
N ALA A 372 -21.15 7.51 15.81
CA ALA A 372 -20.86 6.09 15.55
C ALA A 372 -21.66 5.55 14.35
N ARG A 373 -22.95 5.89 14.23
CA ARG A 373 -23.77 5.53 13.07
C ARG A 373 -23.35 6.26 11.79
N ARG A 374 -22.97 7.53 11.93
CA ARG A 374 -22.55 8.39 10.81
C ARG A 374 -21.27 7.90 10.16
N VAL A 375 -20.29 7.43 10.95
CA VAL A 375 -19.00 6.94 10.45
C VAL A 375 -19.03 5.46 10.06
N ALA A 376 -20.08 4.72 10.36
CA ALA A 376 -20.21 3.31 10.01
C ALA A 376 -20.20 3.11 8.48
N GLY A 377 -19.50 2.08 8.00
CA GLY A 377 -19.41 1.76 6.57
C GLY A 377 -18.12 1.07 6.20
N ALA A 378 -17.97 0.81 4.91
CA ALA A 378 -16.73 0.29 4.34
C ALA A 378 -15.86 1.44 3.82
N TYR A 379 -14.56 1.32 4.01
CA TYR A 379 -13.55 2.29 3.63
C TYR A 379 -12.44 1.62 2.84
N GLN A 380 -11.97 2.26 1.78
CA GLN A 380 -10.83 1.83 0.96
C GLN A 380 -9.67 2.80 1.09
N ARG A 381 -8.46 2.31 0.89
CA ARG A 381 -7.25 3.14 0.93
C ARG A 381 -7.21 4.16 -0.20
N SER A 382 -6.60 5.32 0.05
CA SER A 382 -6.21 6.27 -1.00
C SER A 382 -5.06 5.73 -1.85
N GLN A 383 -4.13 4.96 -1.27
CA GLN A 383 -3.13 4.19 -2.01
C GLN A 383 -3.81 3.02 -2.72
N ARG A 384 -4.12 3.18 -3.99
CA ARG A 384 -4.80 2.17 -4.82
C ARG A 384 -4.54 2.39 -6.29
N GLU A 385 -4.89 1.38 -7.07
CA GLU A 385 -4.99 1.45 -8.52
C GLU A 385 -6.47 1.55 -8.91
N ASP A 386 -6.84 2.54 -9.71
CA ASP A 386 -8.22 2.72 -10.22
C ASP A 386 -8.30 2.56 -11.75
N SER A 387 -7.16 2.61 -12.46
CA SER A 387 -7.11 2.58 -13.93
C SER A 387 -6.99 1.19 -14.54
N ASN A 388 -6.53 0.19 -13.78
CA ASN A 388 -6.17 -1.14 -14.27
C ASN A 388 -6.75 -2.29 -13.40
N PHE A 389 -6.48 -3.54 -13.77
CA PHE A 389 -7.04 -4.74 -13.11
C PHE A 389 -6.64 -4.88 -11.63
N LEU A 390 -5.55 -4.26 -11.17
CA LEU A 390 -5.14 -4.29 -9.76
C LEU A 390 -6.14 -3.55 -8.86
N ARG A 391 -7.08 -2.80 -9.43
CA ARG A 391 -8.24 -2.26 -8.69
C ARG A 391 -8.97 -3.33 -7.87
N LEU A 392 -8.94 -4.59 -8.29
CA LEU A 392 -9.50 -5.72 -7.54
C LEU A 392 -8.90 -5.87 -6.13
N ARG A 393 -7.68 -5.39 -5.88
CA ARG A 393 -7.07 -5.41 -4.55
C ARG A 393 -7.89 -4.60 -3.55
N ALA A 394 -8.53 -3.53 -4.01
CA ALA A 394 -9.37 -2.71 -3.15
C ALA A 394 -10.54 -3.48 -2.51
N LEU A 395 -11.04 -4.56 -3.13
CA LEU A 395 -12.06 -5.43 -2.50
C LEU A 395 -11.51 -6.20 -1.28
N MET A 396 -10.24 -6.61 -1.34
CA MET A 396 -9.60 -7.39 -0.28
C MET A 396 -9.12 -6.48 0.87
N GLU A 397 -8.84 -5.23 0.58
CA GLU A 397 -8.17 -4.28 1.47
C GLU A 397 -9.12 -3.26 2.11
N GLN A 398 -10.44 -3.46 2.02
CA GLN A 398 -11.42 -2.60 2.68
C GLN A 398 -11.45 -2.82 4.17
N TYR A 399 -11.55 -1.72 4.91
CA TYR A 399 -11.88 -1.71 6.33
C TYR A 399 -13.37 -1.41 6.52
N VAL A 400 -14.00 -2.17 7.40
CA VAL A 400 -15.41 -1.97 7.75
C VAL A 400 -15.50 -1.46 9.18
N ILE A 401 -16.10 -0.30 9.34
CA ILE A 401 -16.36 0.30 10.64
C ILE A 401 -17.78 -0.07 11.07
N GLU A 402 -17.90 -0.69 12.23
CA GLU A 402 -19.16 -1.14 12.81
C GLU A 402 -19.47 -0.33 14.08
N PRO A 403 -20.71 0.21 14.21
CA PRO A 403 -21.16 0.79 15.48
C PRO A 403 -21.48 -0.32 16.47
N LEU A 404 -21.12 -0.12 17.73
CA LEU A 404 -21.43 -1.02 18.85
C LEU A 404 -22.66 -0.54 19.63
N PRO A 405 -23.37 -1.43 20.36
CA PRO A 405 -24.54 -1.08 21.15
C PRO A 405 -24.26 -0.02 22.24
N ASP A 406 -23.03 0.03 22.75
CA ASP A 406 -22.55 0.98 23.76
C ASP A 406 -22.03 2.29 23.17
N HIS A 407 -22.43 2.62 21.94
CA HIS A 407 -22.07 3.85 21.22
C HIS A 407 -20.59 3.99 20.83
N ARG A 408 -19.79 2.95 21.03
CA ARG A 408 -18.43 2.86 20.49
C ARG A 408 -18.45 2.41 19.04
N ILE A 409 -17.31 2.53 18.37
CA ILE A 409 -17.09 1.91 17.05
C ILE A 409 -16.02 0.84 17.17
N ARG A 410 -16.00 -0.08 16.20
CA ARG A 410 -14.87 -1.03 16.02
C ARG A 410 -14.56 -1.25 14.55
N LEU A 411 -13.32 -1.67 14.29
CA LEU A 411 -12.96 -2.27 13.02
C LEU A 411 -13.46 -3.71 12.99
N ALA A 412 -14.26 -4.05 11.99
CA ALA A 412 -14.82 -5.40 11.83
C ALA A 412 -13.72 -6.48 11.88
N GLY A 413 -13.99 -7.57 12.58
CA GLY A 413 -13.03 -8.64 12.81
C GLY A 413 -12.04 -8.39 13.96
N THR A 414 -12.07 -7.23 14.60
CA THR A 414 -11.28 -6.93 15.81
C THR A 414 -12.18 -6.89 17.06
N ARG A 415 -11.57 -6.99 18.24
CA ARG A 415 -12.24 -6.77 19.53
C ARG A 415 -12.02 -5.37 20.06
N LEU A 416 -11.31 -4.52 19.34
CA LEU A 416 -10.94 -3.18 19.74
C LEU A 416 -12.15 -2.24 19.60
N GLY A 417 -12.75 -1.87 20.71
CA GLY A 417 -13.78 -0.83 20.76
C GLY A 417 -13.14 0.54 20.98
N LEU A 418 -13.55 1.54 20.19
CA LEU A 418 -13.06 2.92 20.24
C LEU A 418 -14.20 3.83 20.69
N THR A 419 -13.91 4.73 21.61
CA THR A 419 -14.85 5.69 22.22
C THR A 419 -14.65 7.08 21.62
N GLU A 420 -15.71 7.76 21.26
CA GLU A 420 -15.62 9.15 20.78
C GLU A 420 -15.22 10.08 21.95
N THR A 421 -14.06 10.74 21.82
CA THR A 421 -13.48 11.64 22.84
C THR A 421 -13.42 13.09 22.37
N ALA A 422 -13.47 13.32 21.06
CA ALA A 422 -13.65 14.61 20.41
C ALA A 422 -14.53 14.42 19.15
N PRO A 423 -15.18 15.45 18.60
CA PRO A 423 -16.06 15.30 17.45
C PRO A 423 -15.41 14.53 16.31
N LEU A 424 -15.97 13.36 15.96
CA LEU A 424 -15.47 12.42 14.95
C LEU A 424 -14.05 11.90 15.22
N VAL A 425 -13.57 11.95 16.47
CA VAL A 425 -12.31 11.34 16.92
C VAL A 425 -12.62 10.24 17.94
N PHE A 426 -12.25 9.03 17.60
CA PHE A 426 -12.52 7.84 18.38
C PHE A 426 -11.21 7.25 18.90
N ASP A 427 -11.03 7.26 20.21
CA ASP A 427 -9.86 6.74 20.89
C ASP A 427 -10.14 5.37 21.52
N GLY A 428 -9.13 4.53 21.51
CA GLY A 428 -9.16 3.19 22.10
C GLY A 428 -7.90 2.87 22.89
N PRO A 429 -7.80 1.64 23.41
CA PRO A 429 -6.60 1.19 24.09
C PRO A 429 -5.38 1.19 23.14
N ASN A 430 -4.19 1.29 23.73
CA ASN A 430 -2.90 1.30 23.04
C ASN A 430 -2.77 2.47 22.02
N ASP A 431 -3.33 3.64 22.33
CA ASP A 431 -3.30 4.85 21.50
C ASP A 431 -3.89 4.67 20.09
N ALA A 432 -4.72 3.66 19.93
CA ALA A 432 -5.47 3.50 18.70
C ALA A 432 -6.47 4.65 18.57
N THR A 433 -6.28 5.52 17.60
CA THR A 433 -7.18 6.65 17.31
C THR A 433 -7.65 6.56 15.87
N MET A 434 -8.96 6.63 15.66
CA MET A 434 -9.57 6.85 14.35
C MET A 434 -10.14 8.27 14.29
N THR A 435 -9.72 9.03 13.30
CA THR A 435 -10.22 10.39 13.05
C THR A 435 -10.97 10.40 11.73
N PHE A 436 -12.21 10.87 11.76
CA PHE A 436 -13.04 10.96 10.56
C PHE A 436 -13.22 12.41 10.14
N ARG A 437 -13.26 12.64 8.83
CA ARG A 437 -13.47 13.97 8.23
C ARG A 437 -14.49 13.87 7.10
N PRO A 438 -15.56 14.69 7.12
CA PRO A 438 -16.42 14.85 5.95
C PRO A 438 -15.61 15.38 4.77
N THR A 439 -15.83 14.81 3.58
CA THR A 439 -15.22 15.27 2.33
C THR A 439 -16.16 16.24 1.59
N GLU A 440 -15.61 17.07 0.69
CA GLU A 440 -16.37 18.09 -0.04
C GLU A 440 -17.46 17.48 -0.94
N ASP A 441 -17.28 16.26 -1.41
CA ASP A 441 -18.26 15.50 -2.18
C ASP A 441 -19.37 14.83 -1.33
N GLY A 442 -19.42 15.13 -0.03
CA GLY A 442 -20.37 14.54 0.93
C GLY A 442 -20.01 13.15 1.40
N GLY A 443 -18.83 12.67 1.08
CA GLY A 443 -18.24 11.43 1.57
C GLY A 443 -17.68 11.54 2.99
N MET A 444 -16.87 10.58 3.37
CA MET A 444 -16.16 10.53 4.64
C MET A 444 -14.75 9.98 4.41
N SER A 445 -13.73 10.65 4.92
CA SER A 445 -12.37 10.08 5.03
C SER A 445 -12.07 9.69 6.48
N MET A 446 -11.12 8.79 6.66
CA MET A 446 -10.71 8.26 7.94
C MET A 446 -9.18 8.14 7.97
N ASP A 447 -8.58 8.61 9.05
CA ASP A 447 -7.20 8.30 9.43
C ASP A 447 -7.21 7.30 10.58
N PHE A 448 -6.27 6.37 10.59
CA PHE A 448 -6.12 5.40 11.66
C PHE A 448 -4.66 5.36 12.16
N SER A 449 -4.44 5.80 13.41
CA SER A 449 -3.11 5.92 14.01
C SER A 449 -2.32 4.62 14.11
N ALA A 450 -3.02 3.47 14.17
CA ALA A 450 -2.39 2.16 14.20
C ALA A 450 -1.85 1.71 12.83
N MET A 451 -2.05 2.50 11.79
CA MET A 451 -1.54 2.27 10.44
C MET A 451 -0.84 3.50 9.90
N PRO A 452 0.40 3.73 10.34
CA PRO A 452 1.19 4.89 9.94
C PRO A 452 1.69 4.72 8.51
N LEU A 453 0.85 5.04 7.55
CA LEU A 453 1.20 5.14 6.15
C LEU A 453 0.77 6.53 5.66
N ALA A 454 1.48 7.11 4.71
CA ALA A 454 1.09 8.36 4.07
C ALA A 454 -0.14 8.11 3.17
N GLN A 455 -1.27 7.80 3.80
CA GLN A 455 -2.55 7.49 3.16
C GLN A 455 -3.71 7.81 4.10
N GLU A 456 -4.89 7.95 3.53
CA GLU A 456 -6.15 7.99 4.26
C GLU A 456 -7.09 6.90 3.74
N TRP A 457 -8.19 6.69 4.44
CA TRP A 457 -9.22 5.74 4.06
C TRP A 457 -10.47 6.51 3.65
N GLN A 458 -11.02 6.22 2.47
CA GLN A 458 -12.18 6.89 1.91
C GLN A 458 -13.39 5.97 1.93
N ARG A 459 -14.53 6.47 2.43
CA ARG A 459 -15.78 5.70 2.48
C ARG A 459 -16.21 5.32 1.06
N VAL A 460 -16.54 4.05 0.86
CA VAL A 460 -17.02 3.56 -0.43
C VAL A 460 -18.55 3.56 -0.51
N SER A 461 -19.07 3.73 -1.73
CA SER A 461 -20.49 3.50 -2.01
C SER A 461 -20.84 2.01 -1.88
N ILE A 462 -22.13 1.69 -1.75
CA ILE A 462 -22.58 0.30 -1.66
C ILE A 462 -22.16 -0.55 -2.87
N TRP A 463 -22.06 0.06 -4.05
CA TRP A 463 -21.64 -0.60 -5.28
C TRP A 463 -20.18 -1.00 -5.32
N LEU A 464 -19.36 -0.46 -4.43
CA LEU A 464 -17.95 -0.79 -4.25
C LEU A 464 -17.68 -1.53 -2.94
N ASP A 465 -18.70 -1.66 -2.07
CA ASP A 465 -18.58 -2.33 -0.78
C ASP A 465 -18.46 -3.85 -0.96
N ARG A 466 -17.37 -4.43 -0.45
CA ARG A 466 -17.12 -5.89 -0.54
C ARG A 466 -18.26 -6.73 0.00
N ARG A 467 -19.00 -6.22 1.00
CA ARG A 467 -20.14 -6.93 1.61
C ARG A 467 -21.31 -7.11 0.65
N PHE A 468 -21.42 -6.24 -0.36
CA PHE A 468 -22.38 -6.36 -1.46
C PHE A 468 -21.75 -7.03 -2.68
N VAL A 469 -20.56 -6.58 -3.09
CA VAL A 469 -19.89 -7.03 -4.32
C VAL A 469 -19.53 -8.52 -4.27
N ALA A 470 -18.92 -8.99 -3.17
CA ALA A 470 -18.46 -10.36 -3.09
C ALA A 470 -19.61 -11.40 -3.17
N PRO A 471 -20.72 -11.27 -2.44
CA PRO A 471 -21.88 -12.16 -2.61
C PRO A 471 -22.49 -12.09 -4.01
N ALA A 472 -22.62 -10.89 -4.58
CA ALA A 472 -23.20 -10.71 -5.92
C ALA A 472 -22.35 -11.42 -7.00
N VAL A 473 -21.03 -11.24 -6.96
CA VAL A 473 -20.10 -11.90 -7.90
C VAL A 473 -20.07 -13.42 -7.67
N THR A 474 -20.06 -13.86 -6.41
CA THR A 474 -20.10 -15.31 -6.09
C THR A 474 -21.36 -15.95 -6.63
N ALA A 475 -22.53 -15.37 -6.38
CA ALA A 475 -23.81 -15.86 -6.92
C ALA A 475 -23.78 -15.87 -8.46
N ASN A 476 -23.23 -14.81 -9.07
CA ASN A 476 -23.08 -14.73 -10.51
C ASN A 476 -22.22 -15.86 -11.10
N VAL A 477 -21.03 -16.10 -10.53
CA VAL A 477 -20.13 -17.19 -10.94
C VAL A 477 -20.80 -18.56 -10.76
N MET A 478 -21.55 -18.75 -9.67
CA MET A 478 -22.29 -20.00 -9.45
C MET A 478 -23.37 -20.24 -10.52
N VAL A 479 -24.14 -19.22 -10.90
CA VAL A 479 -25.15 -19.34 -11.99
C VAL A 479 -24.47 -19.73 -13.31
N MET A 480 -23.35 -19.10 -13.64
CA MET A 480 -22.58 -19.40 -14.85
C MET A 480 -22.02 -20.82 -14.85
N LEU A 481 -21.39 -21.25 -13.75
CA LEU A 481 -20.82 -22.59 -13.60
C LEU A 481 -21.89 -23.67 -13.66
N ILE A 482 -22.98 -23.51 -12.91
CA ILE A 482 -24.09 -24.45 -12.93
C ILE A 482 -24.64 -24.60 -14.35
N THR A 483 -24.79 -23.49 -15.10
CA THR A 483 -25.26 -23.53 -16.48
C THR A 483 -24.33 -24.33 -17.38
N LEU A 484 -23.01 -24.13 -17.29
CA LEU A 484 -22.04 -24.87 -18.09
C LEU A 484 -21.95 -26.33 -17.71
N LEU A 485 -22.01 -26.68 -16.40
CA LEU A 485 -21.94 -28.05 -15.91
C LEU A 485 -23.22 -28.86 -16.20
N LEU A 486 -24.39 -28.23 -16.09
CA LEU A 486 -25.67 -28.90 -16.39
C LEU A 486 -25.88 -29.14 -17.89
N TRP A 487 -25.17 -28.40 -18.74
CA TRP A 487 -25.32 -28.56 -20.18
C TRP A 487 -24.93 -29.96 -20.71
N PRO A 488 -23.74 -30.54 -20.43
CA PRO A 488 -23.41 -31.91 -20.86
C PRO A 488 -24.32 -32.92 -20.23
N VAL A 489 -24.73 -32.72 -18.98
CA VAL A 489 -25.70 -33.60 -18.28
C VAL A 489 -27.05 -33.61 -19.03
N ALA A 490 -27.58 -32.43 -19.33
CA ALA A 490 -28.81 -32.30 -20.11
C ALA A 490 -28.69 -32.89 -21.53
N ALA A 491 -27.51 -32.78 -22.17
CA ALA A 491 -27.25 -33.40 -23.47
C ALA A 491 -27.24 -34.94 -23.38
N MET A 492 -26.63 -35.47 -22.31
CA MET A 492 -26.63 -36.92 -22.05
C MET A 492 -28.05 -37.47 -21.81
N PHE A 493 -28.85 -36.79 -20.99
CA PHE A 493 -30.24 -37.13 -20.75
C PHE A 493 -31.08 -37.12 -22.04
N ARG A 494 -30.93 -36.11 -22.88
CA ARG A 494 -31.61 -36.02 -24.19
C ARG A 494 -31.25 -37.20 -25.10
N ARG A 495 -29.93 -37.51 -25.18
CA ARG A 495 -29.46 -38.65 -25.98
C ARG A 495 -30.05 -39.97 -25.48
N ARG A 496 -30.05 -40.21 -24.16
CA ARG A 496 -30.60 -41.45 -23.54
C ARG A 496 -32.09 -41.58 -23.77
N ASN A 497 -32.83 -40.48 -23.76
CA ASN A 497 -34.30 -40.49 -23.93
C ASN A 497 -34.74 -40.24 -25.38
N GLN A 498 -33.83 -40.31 -26.36
CA GLN A 498 -34.10 -40.12 -27.80
C GLN A 498 -34.87 -38.81 -28.12
N ARG A 499 -34.73 -37.79 -27.26
CA ARG A 499 -35.31 -36.46 -27.50
C ARG A 499 -34.34 -35.59 -28.28
N PRO A 500 -34.61 -35.27 -29.57
CA PRO A 500 -33.73 -34.46 -30.36
C PRO A 500 -33.62 -33.05 -29.74
N PHE A 501 -32.46 -32.41 -29.91
CA PHE A 501 -32.33 -31.00 -29.69
C PHE A 501 -33.21 -30.29 -30.73
N SER A 502 -34.01 -29.27 -30.31
CA SER A 502 -34.87 -28.53 -31.24
C SER A 502 -34.09 -28.15 -32.51
N ASN A 503 -34.58 -28.63 -33.67
CA ASN A 503 -33.92 -28.42 -34.98
C ASN A 503 -34.21 -27.04 -35.58
N GLU A 504 -34.96 -26.17 -34.89
CA GLU A 504 -35.22 -24.80 -35.35
C GLU A 504 -33.92 -23.98 -35.28
N ALA A 505 -33.42 -23.59 -36.44
CA ALA A 505 -32.14 -22.92 -36.60
C ALA A 505 -31.94 -21.67 -35.70
N PRO A 506 -32.95 -20.81 -35.44
CA PRO A 506 -32.78 -19.65 -34.56
C PRO A 506 -32.45 -20.03 -33.14
N HIS A 507 -33.13 -21.04 -32.57
CA HIS A 507 -32.95 -21.49 -31.17
C HIS A 507 -31.61 -22.16 -30.92
N ARG A 508 -31.09 -22.84 -31.91
CA ARG A 508 -29.78 -23.46 -31.84
C ARG A 508 -28.66 -22.41 -31.82
N ARG A 509 -28.78 -21.32 -32.59
CA ARG A 509 -27.86 -20.19 -32.59
C ARG A 509 -27.88 -19.46 -31.25
N ASP A 510 -29.06 -19.09 -30.75
CA ASP A 510 -29.23 -18.40 -29.48
C ASP A 510 -28.68 -19.23 -28.31
N PHE A 511 -28.89 -20.55 -28.34
CA PHE A 511 -28.36 -21.45 -27.35
C PHE A 511 -26.83 -21.45 -27.27
N TRP A 512 -26.16 -21.53 -28.41
CA TRP A 512 -24.70 -21.51 -28.48
C TRP A 512 -24.14 -20.14 -28.16
N LEU A 513 -24.75 -19.07 -28.64
CA LEU A 513 -24.36 -17.70 -28.38
C LEU A 513 -24.29 -17.43 -26.87
N VAL A 514 -25.37 -17.71 -26.13
CA VAL A 514 -25.42 -17.49 -24.68
C VAL A 514 -24.30 -18.27 -23.95
N ARG A 515 -24.05 -19.52 -24.34
CA ARG A 515 -23.03 -20.35 -23.70
C ARG A 515 -21.62 -19.92 -24.02
N THR A 516 -21.39 -19.47 -25.23
CA THR A 516 -20.09 -18.90 -25.62
C THR A 516 -19.82 -17.65 -24.80
N VAL A 517 -20.78 -16.75 -24.64
CA VAL A 517 -20.62 -15.55 -23.81
C VAL A 517 -20.30 -15.94 -22.37
N ILE A 518 -21.07 -16.85 -21.75
CA ILE A 518 -20.82 -17.30 -20.37
C ILE A 518 -19.45 -17.94 -20.20
N ALA A 519 -19.02 -18.76 -21.16
CA ALA A 519 -17.69 -19.37 -21.13
C ALA A 519 -16.60 -18.31 -21.24
N THR A 520 -16.79 -17.32 -22.10
CA THR A 520 -15.88 -16.18 -22.25
C THR A 520 -15.78 -15.37 -20.96
N ASP A 521 -16.90 -15.09 -20.30
CA ASP A 521 -16.97 -14.37 -19.02
C ASP A 521 -16.21 -15.13 -17.92
N LEU A 522 -16.43 -16.43 -17.79
CA LEU A 522 -15.71 -17.25 -16.82
C LEU A 522 -14.21 -17.35 -17.11
N LEU A 523 -13.80 -17.42 -18.39
CA LEU A 523 -12.39 -17.41 -18.76
C LEU A 523 -11.74 -16.08 -18.43
N ALA A 524 -12.42 -14.95 -18.66
CA ALA A 524 -11.93 -13.62 -18.29
C ALA A 524 -11.76 -13.51 -16.76
N LEU A 525 -12.74 -13.96 -15.97
CA LEU A 525 -12.67 -13.96 -14.50
C LEU A 525 -11.54 -14.86 -13.99
N ALA A 526 -11.44 -16.08 -14.50
CA ALA A 526 -10.41 -17.03 -14.12
C ALA A 526 -9.01 -16.53 -14.47
N GLY A 527 -8.83 -16.00 -15.69
CA GLY A 527 -7.58 -15.39 -16.12
C GLY A 527 -7.17 -14.21 -15.25
N THR A 528 -8.11 -13.32 -14.94
CA THR A 528 -7.85 -12.18 -14.03
C THR A 528 -7.48 -12.66 -12.63
N GLY A 529 -8.19 -13.65 -12.09
CA GLY A 529 -7.88 -14.23 -10.78
C GLY A 529 -6.48 -14.86 -10.74
N LEU A 530 -6.08 -15.57 -11.81
CA LEU A 530 -4.74 -16.15 -11.94
C LEU A 530 -3.66 -15.06 -11.96
N VAL A 531 -3.84 -14.02 -12.77
CA VAL A 531 -2.88 -12.91 -12.86
C VAL A 531 -2.79 -12.14 -11.55
N ALA A 532 -3.93 -11.85 -10.90
CA ALA A 532 -3.94 -11.21 -9.59
C ALA A 532 -3.25 -12.10 -8.51
N GLY A 533 -3.44 -13.40 -8.55
CA GLY A 533 -2.74 -14.35 -7.68
C GLY A 533 -1.24 -14.37 -7.88
N ILE A 534 -0.77 -14.31 -9.12
CA ILE A 534 0.66 -14.20 -9.46
C ILE A 534 1.23 -12.87 -8.93
N ALA A 535 0.50 -11.78 -9.14
CA ALA A 535 0.88 -10.43 -8.70
C ALA A 535 1.08 -10.34 -7.18
N THR A 536 0.23 -10.99 -6.41
CA THR A 536 0.29 -10.97 -4.93
C THR A 536 1.39 -11.87 -4.37
N GLN A 537 1.78 -12.93 -5.09
CA GLN A 537 2.81 -13.87 -4.62
C GLN A 537 4.23 -13.43 -4.98
N ASP A 538 4.41 -12.81 -6.13
CA ASP A 538 5.73 -12.42 -6.62
C ASP A 538 5.63 -11.15 -7.50
N PRO A 539 5.75 -9.96 -6.90
CA PRO A 539 5.71 -8.68 -7.62
C PRO A 539 6.78 -8.52 -8.71
N THR A 540 7.88 -9.31 -8.70
CA THR A 540 8.88 -9.27 -9.78
C THR A 540 8.34 -9.78 -11.11
N ARG A 541 7.21 -10.50 -11.08
CA ARG A 541 6.50 -10.97 -12.28
C ARG A 541 5.59 -9.92 -12.89
N LEU A 542 5.34 -8.81 -12.20
CA LEU A 542 4.63 -7.66 -12.75
C LEU A 542 5.52 -6.89 -13.72
N ASN A 543 5.71 -7.42 -14.91
CA ASN A 543 6.58 -6.85 -15.95
C ASN A 543 5.99 -7.08 -17.33
N GLY A 544 6.62 -6.53 -18.38
CA GLY A 544 6.14 -6.60 -19.75
C GLY A 544 5.89 -8.01 -20.32
N ARG A 545 6.37 -9.09 -19.67
CA ARG A 545 6.04 -10.47 -20.08
C ARG A 545 4.60 -10.85 -19.76
N LEU A 546 3.96 -10.13 -18.84
CA LEU A 546 2.56 -10.33 -18.48
C LEU A 546 1.61 -9.66 -19.47
N ASP A 547 2.07 -8.63 -20.19
CA ASP A 547 1.25 -7.80 -21.07
C ASP A 547 0.44 -8.58 -22.12
N PRO A 548 0.98 -9.57 -22.84
CA PRO A 548 0.20 -10.34 -23.81
C PRO A 548 -0.95 -11.12 -23.17
N TRP A 549 -0.72 -11.70 -21.98
CA TRP A 549 -1.75 -12.43 -21.24
C TRP A 549 -2.85 -11.50 -20.73
N LEU A 550 -2.45 -10.33 -20.23
CA LEU A 550 -3.39 -9.32 -19.77
C LEU A 550 -4.21 -8.74 -20.91
N ALA A 551 -3.57 -8.47 -22.08
CA ALA A 551 -4.27 -8.03 -23.28
C ALA A 551 -5.31 -9.06 -23.76
N MET A 552 -4.98 -10.35 -23.71
CA MET A 552 -5.92 -11.43 -24.04
C MET A 552 -7.10 -11.46 -23.06
N ILE A 553 -6.84 -11.34 -21.76
CA ILE A 553 -7.88 -11.29 -20.71
C ILE A 553 -8.79 -10.09 -20.95
N TYR A 554 -8.24 -8.91 -21.22
CA TYR A 554 -9.01 -7.71 -21.53
C TYR A 554 -9.89 -7.90 -22.79
N ALA A 555 -9.34 -8.51 -23.84
CA ALA A 555 -10.11 -8.82 -25.04
C ALA A 555 -11.29 -9.77 -24.74
N LEU A 556 -11.06 -10.84 -23.97
CA LEU A 556 -12.11 -11.74 -23.50
C LEU A 556 -13.16 -11.02 -22.68
N ALA A 557 -12.74 -10.16 -21.74
CA ALA A 557 -13.66 -9.41 -20.90
C ALA A 557 -14.52 -8.43 -21.72
N TRP A 558 -13.95 -7.73 -22.70
CA TRP A 558 -14.69 -6.88 -23.62
C TRP A 558 -15.66 -7.66 -24.51
N LEU A 559 -15.28 -8.84 -25.01
CA LEU A 559 -16.17 -9.75 -25.72
C LEU A 559 -17.34 -10.19 -24.83
N GLY A 560 -17.09 -10.46 -23.56
CA GLY A 560 -18.13 -10.78 -22.56
C GLY A 560 -19.07 -9.61 -22.30
N VAL A 561 -18.54 -8.40 -22.10
CA VAL A 561 -19.34 -7.18 -21.88
C VAL A 561 -20.24 -6.90 -23.09
N LEU A 562 -19.71 -6.95 -24.31
CA LEU A 562 -20.49 -6.78 -25.52
C LEU A 562 -21.49 -7.94 -25.73
N GLY A 563 -21.03 -9.16 -25.44
CA GLY A 563 -21.86 -10.37 -25.50
C GLY A 563 -23.07 -10.33 -24.54
N SER A 564 -22.93 -9.63 -23.41
CA SER A 564 -24.02 -9.45 -22.43
C SER A 564 -25.29 -8.84 -23.06
N LEU A 565 -25.13 -7.93 -24.02
CA LEU A 565 -26.26 -7.35 -24.77
C LEU A 565 -27.02 -8.41 -25.55
N SER A 566 -26.29 -9.36 -26.16
CA SER A 566 -26.92 -10.45 -26.92
C SER A 566 -27.62 -11.44 -26.01
N VAL A 567 -27.10 -11.71 -24.81
CA VAL A 567 -27.75 -12.59 -23.81
C VAL A 567 -29.05 -11.96 -23.32
N VAL A 568 -29.05 -10.67 -23.03
CA VAL A 568 -30.27 -9.91 -22.66
C VAL A 568 -31.29 -9.93 -23.80
N TRP A 569 -30.85 -9.70 -25.04
CA TRP A 569 -31.70 -9.77 -26.23
C TRP A 569 -32.35 -11.16 -26.42
N VAL A 570 -31.58 -12.23 -26.27
CA VAL A 570 -32.10 -13.60 -26.34
C VAL A 570 -33.13 -13.86 -25.26
N ALA A 571 -32.88 -13.45 -24.02
CA ALA A 571 -33.83 -13.61 -22.92
C ALA A 571 -35.13 -12.86 -23.19
N TRP A 572 -35.07 -11.62 -23.69
CA TRP A 572 -36.23 -10.84 -24.09
C TRP A 572 -37.06 -11.52 -25.20
N ARG A 573 -36.40 -12.04 -26.25
CA ARG A 573 -37.05 -12.79 -27.35
C ARG A 573 -37.79 -14.01 -26.83
N PHE A 574 -37.19 -14.79 -25.90
CA PHE A 574 -37.83 -15.98 -25.33
C PHE A 574 -39.14 -15.65 -24.58
N TRP A 575 -39.26 -14.46 -24.01
CA TRP A 575 -40.48 -13.99 -23.40
C TRP A 575 -41.47 -13.47 -24.45
N ARG A 576 -41.03 -12.69 -25.40
CA ARG A 576 -41.87 -12.09 -26.44
C ARG A 576 -42.49 -13.15 -27.36
N ASP A 577 -41.68 -14.09 -27.83
CA ASP A 577 -42.06 -15.06 -28.86
C ASP A 577 -42.69 -16.35 -28.25
N GLY A 578 -42.68 -16.49 -26.92
CA GLY A 578 -43.31 -17.63 -26.23
C GLY A 578 -42.66 -18.98 -26.47
N VAL A 579 -41.48 -19.00 -27.02
CA VAL A 579 -40.80 -20.14 -27.64
C VAL A 579 -40.30 -21.21 -26.66
N ALA A 580 -40.07 -20.87 -25.38
CA ALA A 580 -39.54 -21.77 -24.39
C ALA A 580 -40.58 -22.12 -23.30
N THR A 581 -40.35 -23.25 -22.61
CA THR A 581 -41.10 -23.57 -21.38
C THR A 581 -40.94 -22.44 -20.35
N ARG A 582 -41.86 -22.33 -19.39
CA ARG A 582 -41.72 -21.32 -18.29
C ARG A 582 -40.35 -21.40 -17.61
N TRP A 583 -39.87 -22.63 -17.32
CA TRP A 583 -38.54 -22.83 -16.74
C TRP A 583 -37.40 -22.38 -17.66
N GLY A 584 -37.51 -22.63 -18.96
CA GLY A 584 -36.52 -22.14 -19.93
C GLY A 584 -36.45 -20.59 -19.98
N ARG A 585 -37.59 -19.91 -19.92
CA ARG A 585 -37.65 -18.44 -19.87
C ARG A 585 -37.02 -17.88 -18.58
N ILE A 586 -37.37 -18.47 -17.41
CA ILE A 586 -36.78 -18.10 -16.12
C ILE A 586 -35.25 -18.28 -16.15
N HIS A 587 -34.77 -19.42 -16.68
CA HIS A 587 -33.35 -19.69 -16.80
C HIS A 587 -32.62 -18.65 -17.66
N HIS A 588 -33.17 -18.29 -18.85
CA HIS A 588 -32.56 -17.27 -19.69
C HIS A 588 -32.62 -15.87 -19.07
N THR A 589 -33.64 -15.57 -18.27
CA THR A 589 -33.69 -14.33 -17.48
C THR A 589 -32.59 -14.31 -16.42
N ALA A 590 -32.35 -15.42 -15.73
CA ALA A 590 -31.24 -15.54 -14.77
C ALA A 590 -29.87 -15.37 -15.45
N LEU A 591 -29.71 -15.90 -16.68
CA LEU A 591 -28.50 -15.70 -17.46
C LEU A 591 -28.32 -14.26 -17.95
N ALA A 592 -29.40 -13.59 -18.32
CA ALA A 592 -29.36 -12.17 -18.67
C ALA A 592 -28.97 -11.31 -17.46
N ALA A 593 -29.56 -11.57 -16.30
CA ALA A 593 -29.15 -10.90 -15.06
C ALA A 593 -27.67 -11.17 -14.73
N SER A 594 -27.24 -12.41 -14.89
CA SER A 594 -25.84 -12.83 -14.70
C SER A 594 -24.89 -12.08 -15.64
N ALA A 595 -25.23 -11.95 -16.93
CA ALA A 595 -24.44 -11.21 -17.91
C ALA A 595 -24.34 -9.72 -17.57
N VAL A 596 -25.43 -9.10 -17.09
CA VAL A 596 -25.43 -7.69 -16.62
C VAL A 596 -24.53 -7.53 -15.40
N VAL A 597 -24.59 -8.43 -14.43
CA VAL A 597 -23.71 -8.42 -13.24
C VAL A 597 -22.24 -8.57 -13.65
N PHE A 598 -21.94 -9.46 -14.60
CA PHE A 598 -20.60 -9.60 -15.15
C PHE A 598 -20.12 -8.31 -15.80
N ALA A 599 -20.93 -7.70 -16.68
CA ALA A 599 -20.58 -6.46 -17.37
C ALA A 599 -20.33 -5.32 -16.37
N TRP A 600 -21.22 -5.16 -15.39
CA TRP A 600 -21.02 -4.20 -14.30
C TRP A 600 -19.70 -4.46 -13.55
N PHE A 601 -19.44 -5.69 -13.16
CA PHE A 601 -18.23 -6.05 -12.41
C PHE A 601 -16.98 -5.82 -13.27
N ALA A 602 -16.96 -6.30 -14.52
CA ALA A 602 -15.82 -6.19 -15.42
C ALA A 602 -15.44 -4.73 -15.72
N LEU A 603 -16.43 -3.86 -15.91
CA LEU A 603 -16.21 -2.42 -16.16
C LEU A 603 -15.79 -1.69 -14.88
N THR A 604 -16.49 -1.93 -13.77
CA THR A 604 -16.21 -1.27 -12.48
C THR A 604 -14.84 -1.62 -11.94
N TRP A 605 -14.44 -2.89 -12.03
CA TRP A 605 -13.19 -3.41 -11.46
C TRP A 605 -12.08 -3.57 -12.49
N ARG A 606 -12.22 -2.93 -13.67
CA ARG A 606 -11.20 -2.88 -14.73
C ARG A 606 -10.73 -4.25 -15.23
N ILE A 607 -11.58 -5.28 -15.13
CA ILE A 607 -11.34 -6.57 -15.79
C ILE A 607 -11.43 -6.39 -17.30
N ALA A 608 -12.38 -5.57 -17.79
CA ALA A 608 -12.41 -5.03 -19.13
C ALA A 608 -11.56 -3.75 -19.17
N GLY A 609 -10.25 -3.90 -18.97
CA GLY A 609 -9.31 -2.79 -18.94
C GLY A 609 -8.96 -2.27 -20.32
N THR A 610 -8.29 -1.10 -20.33
CA THR A 610 -7.83 -0.42 -21.56
C THR A 610 -6.35 -0.06 -21.48
N THR A 611 -5.67 -0.34 -20.36
CA THR A 611 -4.27 -0.01 -20.15
C THR A 611 -3.47 -1.22 -19.69
N LEU A 612 -2.25 -1.32 -20.19
CA LEU A 612 -1.23 -2.27 -19.74
C LEU A 612 -0.21 -1.60 -18.80
N ASN A 613 -0.53 -0.40 -18.33
CA ASN A 613 0.24 0.32 -17.31
C ASN A 613 -0.40 0.04 -15.94
N TYR A 614 0.22 -0.84 -15.11
CA TYR A 614 -0.33 -1.36 -13.85
C TYR A 614 0.67 -1.37 -12.71
#